data_eaed61131e10707c9bf0fb9e4b2b3686
#
_entry.id   eaed61131e10707c9bf0fb9e4b2b3686
#
_cell.length_a   1.000
_cell.length_b   1.000
_cell.length_c   1.000
_cell.angle_alpha   90.00
_cell.angle_beta   90.00
_cell.angle_gamma   90.00
#
_symmetry.space_group_name_H-M   'P 1'
#
loop_
_entity.id
_entity.type
_entity.pdbx_description
1 polymer ?
#
loop_
_entity_poly.entity_id
_entity_poly.type
_entity_poly.pdbx_seq_one_letter_code
_entity_poly.pdbx_strand_id
1 'polypeptide(L)'
;GSIPVNWGLHRKIFSIFGNLLVKAILMRFWIHDWTGGFRALKKEVFLQEREELRLFKGYTFQVAFLHMAIRDGYKIAEVPFVAQDRTLGRAKIAPLEYIINLLRYVLRARFFELVRSPFLKYAITGFVGYVINAVALEIFFRNGLHPAIAGAIGAELAIIWNFAMNNFWAFSQYKITNPLKVLLKFPQFNLVALGSLVIISTVLAVGTHFFGNSSRQIFLVIALGLFVIPYSYTMYNIFIWKRWHVSYLSKLQETVG
;
A
#
# COMPACT_ATOMS: atom_id res chain seq x y z
N GLY A 1 -7.17 -14.32 22.29
CA GLY A 1 -7.07 -14.40 23.75
C GLY A 1 -7.87 -13.28 24.40
N SER A 2 -8.43 -13.52 25.55
CA SER A 2 -9.18 -12.50 26.29
C SER A 2 -8.22 -11.63 27.11
N ILE A 3 -8.49 -10.35 27.18
CA ILE A 3 -7.80 -9.44 28.10
C ILE A 3 -8.19 -9.84 29.52
N PRO A 4 -7.22 -9.99 30.48
CA PRO A 4 -7.52 -10.39 31.84
C PRO A 4 -8.58 -9.49 32.51
N VAL A 5 -9.56 -10.10 33.13
CA VAL A 5 -10.70 -9.40 33.77
C VAL A 5 -10.21 -8.40 34.80
N ASN A 6 -9.16 -8.75 35.53
CA ASN A 6 -8.61 -7.99 36.68
C ASN A 6 -7.74 -6.78 36.24
N TRP A 7 -7.57 -6.53 34.96
CA TRP A 7 -6.85 -5.33 34.50
C TRP A 7 -7.68 -4.07 34.71
N GLY A 8 -7.05 -3.04 35.27
CA GLY A 8 -7.67 -1.72 35.36
C GLY A 8 -8.04 -1.17 34.00
N LEU A 9 -9.09 -0.36 33.94
CA LEU A 9 -9.67 0.19 32.70
C LEU A 9 -8.61 0.86 31.80
N HIS A 10 -7.71 1.67 32.39
CA HIS A 10 -6.62 2.33 31.67
C HIS A 10 -5.71 1.33 30.93
N ARG A 11 -5.36 0.20 31.54
CA ARG A 11 -4.50 -0.81 30.93
C ARG A 11 -5.19 -1.53 29.77
N LYS A 12 -6.50 -1.77 29.90
CA LYS A 12 -7.32 -2.34 28.82
C LYS A 12 -7.37 -1.39 27.63
N ILE A 13 -7.65 -0.11 27.87
CA ILE A 13 -7.69 0.93 26.83
C ILE A 13 -6.33 1.02 26.12
N PHE A 14 -5.22 1.12 26.84
CA PHE A 14 -3.88 1.18 26.23
C PHE A 14 -3.55 -0.06 25.41
N SER A 15 -3.92 -1.25 25.86
CA SER A 15 -3.68 -2.49 25.10
C SER A 15 -4.49 -2.53 23.82
N ILE A 16 -5.78 -2.21 23.87
CA ILE A 16 -6.67 -2.20 22.70
C ILE A 16 -6.22 -1.12 21.71
N PHE A 17 -6.03 0.12 22.21
CA PHE A 17 -5.66 1.25 21.37
C PHE A 17 -4.27 1.07 20.75
N GLY A 18 -3.28 0.58 21.50
CA GLY A 18 -1.94 0.30 21.00
C GLY A 18 -1.95 -0.75 19.88
N ASN A 19 -2.69 -1.84 20.08
CA ASN A 19 -2.84 -2.86 19.02
C ASN A 19 -3.57 -2.33 17.79
N LEU A 20 -4.66 -1.57 17.98
CA LEU A 20 -5.40 -0.97 16.86
C LEU A 20 -4.53 -0.01 16.06
N LEU A 21 -3.76 0.83 16.74
CA LEU A 21 -2.85 1.80 16.12
C LEU A 21 -1.76 1.11 15.30
N VAL A 22 -1.12 0.08 15.84
CA VAL A 22 -0.10 -0.71 15.11
C VAL A 22 -0.72 -1.38 13.89
N LYS A 23 -1.90 -2.01 14.03
CA LYS A 23 -2.65 -2.62 12.93
C LYS A 23 -2.95 -1.62 11.82
N ALA A 24 -3.45 -0.44 12.18
CA ALA A 24 -3.84 0.60 11.23
C ALA A 24 -2.63 1.15 10.46
N ILE A 25 -1.52 1.45 11.17
CA ILE A 25 -0.32 2.00 10.54
C ILE A 25 0.38 0.97 9.66
N LEU A 26 0.59 -0.26 10.16
CA LEU A 26 1.26 -1.32 9.42
C LEU A 26 0.34 -2.02 8.41
N MET A 27 -0.99 -1.76 8.47
CA MET A 27 -2.01 -2.38 7.62
C MET A 27 -1.96 -3.92 7.67
N ARG A 28 -1.72 -4.48 8.86
CA ARG A 28 -1.65 -5.93 9.13
C ARG A 28 -2.79 -6.34 10.06
N PHE A 29 -4.03 -6.31 9.56
CA PHE A 29 -5.26 -6.50 10.34
C PHE A 29 -5.45 -7.95 10.82
N TRP A 30 -4.77 -8.90 10.22
CA TRP A 30 -4.84 -10.32 10.56
C TRP A 30 -4.04 -10.69 11.82
N ILE A 31 -3.14 -9.83 12.30
CA ILE A 31 -2.47 -10.00 13.60
C ILE A 31 -3.33 -9.32 14.67
N HIS A 32 -3.71 -10.07 15.71
CA HIS A 32 -4.58 -9.56 16.76
C HIS A 32 -3.81 -9.00 17.96
N ASP A 33 -2.63 -9.57 18.29
CA ASP A 33 -1.80 -9.11 19.39
C ASP A 33 -0.36 -8.81 18.97
N TRP A 34 -0.06 -7.53 18.85
CA TRP A 34 1.28 -7.02 18.55
C TRP A 34 2.18 -6.88 19.77
N THR A 35 1.59 -6.78 20.95
CA THR A 35 2.27 -6.43 22.21
C THR A 35 2.50 -7.61 23.12
N GLY A 36 1.91 -8.76 22.82
CA GLY A 36 2.05 -9.98 23.60
C GLY A 36 3.50 -10.46 23.67
N GLY A 37 3.97 -10.71 24.90
CA GLY A 37 5.35 -11.15 25.15
C GLY A 37 5.52 -12.67 25.15
N PHE A 38 4.44 -13.43 25.22
CA PHE A 38 4.51 -14.88 25.23
C PHE A 38 4.52 -15.41 23.79
N ARG A 39 5.70 -15.84 23.33
CA ARG A 39 5.93 -16.25 21.93
C ARG A 39 6.87 -17.45 21.85
N ALA A 40 6.51 -18.42 21.03
CA ALA A 40 7.42 -19.47 20.59
C ALA A 40 7.95 -19.08 19.20
N LEU A 41 9.24 -19.22 18.97
CA LEU A 41 9.88 -18.83 17.72
C LEU A 41 10.98 -19.84 17.33
N LYS A 42 11.22 -19.96 16.05
CA LYS A 42 12.34 -20.74 15.53
C LYS A 42 13.65 -19.98 15.78
N LYS A 43 14.70 -20.69 16.16
CA LYS A 43 16.02 -20.12 16.45
C LYS A 43 16.54 -19.30 15.27
N GLU A 44 16.32 -19.75 14.05
CA GLU A 44 16.76 -19.06 12.83
C GLU A 44 16.18 -17.66 12.70
N VAL A 45 14.89 -17.49 13.01
CA VAL A 45 14.22 -16.18 12.97
C VAL A 45 14.86 -15.21 13.95
N PHE A 46 15.15 -15.67 15.18
CA PHE A 46 15.82 -14.84 16.17
C PHE A 46 17.25 -14.47 15.75
N LEU A 47 18.01 -15.44 15.23
CA LEU A 47 19.38 -15.19 14.80
C LEU A 47 19.47 -14.20 13.63
N GLN A 48 18.51 -14.25 12.71
CA GLN A 48 18.44 -13.32 11.58
C GLN A 48 18.16 -11.90 12.04
N GLU A 49 17.23 -11.72 12.98
CA GLU A 49 16.74 -10.41 13.39
C GLU A 49 17.52 -9.77 14.56
N ARG A 50 18.34 -10.54 15.25
CA ARG A 50 18.94 -10.16 16.56
C ARG A 50 19.72 -8.85 16.52
N GLU A 51 20.44 -8.56 15.43
CA GLU A 51 21.29 -7.35 15.35
C GLU A 51 20.42 -6.09 15.24
N GLU A 52 19.34 -6.15 14.43
CA GLU A 52 18.41 -5.04 14.29
C GLU A 52 17.55 -4.89 15.57
N LEU A 53 17.22 -6.00 16.24
CA LEU A 53 16.43 -6.01 17.48
C LEU A 53 17.13 -5.35 18.66
N ARG A 54 18.46 -5.31 18.70
CA ARG A 54 19.24 -4.63 19.74
C ARG A 54 18.94 -3.13 19.84
N LEU A 55 18.44 -2.54 18.77
CA LEU A 55 18.08 -1.12 18.71
C LEU A 55 16.78 -0.80 19.49
N PHE A 56 16.00 -1.83 19.85
CA PHE A 56 14.67 -1.64 20.43
C PHE A 56 14.63 -2.14 21.88
N LYS A 57 13.98 -1.35 22.74
CA LYS A 57 13.81 -1.67 24.17
C LYS A 57 12.33 -1.84 24.53
N GLY A 58 12.08 -2.64 25.57
CA GLY A 58 10.75 -2.82 26.15
C GLY A 58 9.73 -3.41 25.15
N TYR A 59 8.51 -2.91 25.16
CA TYR A 59 7.42 -3.41 24.30
C TYR A 59 7.62 -3.10 22.82
N THR A 60 8.40 -2.06 22.48
CA THR A 60 8.76 -1.77 21.08
C THR A 60 9.53 -2.94 20.45
N PHE A 61 10.37 -3.63 21.23
CA PHE A 61 11.05 -4.84 20.80
C PHE A 61 10.07 -5.92 20.31
N GLN A 62 8.96 -6.12 21.01
CA GLN A 62 7.99 -7.16 20.66
C GLN A 62 7.28 -6.85 19.33
N VAL A 63 6.89 -5.59 19.13
CA VAL A 63 6.27 -5.15 17.88
C VAL A 63 7.28 -5.19 16.75
N ALA A 64 8.52 -4.73 16.98
CA ALA A 64 9.59 -4.74 15.99
C ALA A 64 9.91 -6.17 15.52
N PHE A 65 10.11 -7.10 16.45
CA PHE A 65 10.40 -8.49 16.13
C PHE A 65 9.31 -9.13 15.27
N LEU A 66 8.03 -8.97 15.67
CA LEU A 66 6.92 -9.53 14.91
C LEU A 66 6.80 -8.91 13.51
N HIS A 67 6.98 -7.60 13.41
CA HIS A 67 6.95 -6.90 12.14
C HIS A 67 8.09 -7.34 11.21
N MET A 68 9.31 -7.50 11.73
CA MET A 68 10.47 -7.93 10.97
C MET A 68 10.30 -9.37 10.48
N ALA A 69 9.85 -10.28 11.33
CA ALA A 69 9.55 -11.65 10.94
C ALA A 69 8.50 -11.72 9.82
N ILE A 70 7.44 -10.88 9.86
CA ILE A 70 6.45 -10.79 8.78
C ILE A 70 7.07 -10.22 7.50
N ARG A 71 7.88 -9.17 7.62
CA ARG A 71 8.61 -8.54 6.49
C ARG A 71 9.47 -9.56 5.74
N ASP A 72 10.13 -10.44 6.48
CA ASP A 72 11.06 -11.42 5.95
C ASP A 72 10.37 -12.74 5.52
N GLY A 73 9.03 -12.74 5.54
CA GLY A 73 8.21 -13.81 4.94
C GLY A 73 7.92 -15.00 5.85
N TYR A 74 8.25 -14.90 7.14
CA TYR A 74 7.92 -15.97 8.09
C TYR A 74 6.41 -16.05 8.36
N LYS A 75 5.91 -17.27 8.45
CA LYS A 75 4.50 -17.53 8.77
C LYS A 75 4.27 -17.37 10.27
N ILE A 76 3.26 -16.59 10.62
CA ILE A 76 2.84 -16.35 12.00
C ILE A 76 1.53 -17.08 12.26
N ALA A 77 1.46 -17.75 13.40
CA ALA A 77 0.22 -18.32 13.91
C ALA A 77 -0.06 -17.78 15.31
N GLU A 78 -1.30 -17.39 15.56
CA GLU A 78 -1.75 -16.96 16.89
C GLU A 78 -2.49 -18.13 17.57
N VAL A 79 -2.06 -18.46 18.78
CA VAL A 79 -2.67 -19.49 19.59
C VAL A 79 -3.33 -18.80 20.79
N PRO A 80 -4.64 -18.97 20.99
CA PRO A 80 -5.32 -18.38 22.15
C PRO A 80 -4.82 -19.03 23.45
N PHE A 81 -4.56 -18.21 24.44
CA PHE A 81 -4.22 -18.67 25.79
C PHE A 81 -4.90 -17.78 26.84
N VAL A 82 -5.09 -18.32 28.03
CA VAL A 82 -5.63 -17.57 29.18
C VAL A 82 -4.47 -16.89 29.90
N ALA A 83 -4.41 -15.55 29.78
CA ALA A 83 -3.38 -14.78 30.49
C ALA A 83 -3.73 -14.66 31.98
N GLN A 84 -2.83 -15.10 32.84
CA GLN A 84 -2.89 -14.84 34.27
C GLN A 84 -2.05 -13.62 34.63
N ASP A 85 -2.57 -12.74 35.47
CA ASP A 85 -1.81 -11.56 35.90
C ASP A 85 -0.71 -11.98 36.88
N ARG A 86 0.35 -11.19 36.97
CA ARG A 86 1.47 -11.45 37.84
C ARG A 86 1.01 -11.30 39.30
N THR A 87 1.34 -12.27 40.15
CA THR A 87 1.10 -12.23 41.59
C THR A 87 2.13 -11.36 42.34
N LEU A 88 3.33 -11.20 41.75
CA LEU A 88 4.44 -10.43 42.33
C LEU A 88 5.04 -9.46 41.30
N GLY A 89 5.39 -8.24 41.76
CA GLY A 89 6.09 -7.22 40.97
C GLY A 89 5.17 -6.19 40.31
N ARG A 90 5.72 -5.00 40.02
CA ARG A 90 5.05 -3.93 39.31
C ARG A 90 5.63 -3.78 37.90
N ALA A 91 4.79 -3.53 36.92
CA ALA A 91 5.24 -3.22 35.57
C ALA A 91 5.98 -1.84 35.54
N LYS A 92 7.27 -1.86 35.23
CA LYS A 92 8.08 -0.63 35.07
C LYS A 92 7.92 -0.12 33.64
N ILE A 93 6.82 0.54 33.36
CA ILE A 93 6.61 1.16 32.04
C ILE A 93 6.47 2.65 32.28
N ALA A 94 7.31 3.45 31.61
CA ALA A 94 7.07 4.87 31.41
C ALA A 94 6.09 4.98 30.21
N PRO A 95 4.79 5.23 30.44
CA PRO A 95 3.78 5.06 29.38
C PRO A 95 4.03 5.96 28.17
N LEU A 96 4.48 7.19 28.40
CA LEU A 96 4.69 8.17 27.36
C LEU A 96 5.91 7.84 26.49
N GLU A 97 7.03 7.48 27.10
CA GLU A 97 8.24 7.06 26.36
C GLU A 97 7.99 5.84 25.48
N TYR A 98 7.24 4.88 26.01
CA TYR A 98 6.84 3.70 25.25
C TYR A 98 5.99 4.06 24.03
N ILE A 99 4.96 4.90 24.20
CA ILE A 99 4.07 5.32 23.12
C ILE A 99 4.87 6.04 22.03
N ILE A 100 5.75 6.96 22.42
CA ILE A 100 6.57 7.72 21.46
C ILE A 100 7.52 6.78 20.69
N ASN A 101 8.20 5.87 21.38
CA ASN A 101 9.13 4.94 20.74
C ASN A 101 8.40 3.95 19.82
N LEU A 102 7.22 3.46 20.21
CA LEU A 102 6.38 2.60 19.40
C LEU A 102 5.90 3.33 18.14
N LEU A 103 5.35 4.54 18.30
CA LEU A 103 4.89 5.37 17.18
C LEU A 103 6.03 5.66 16.20
N ARG A 104 7.19 6.10 16.72
CA ARG A 104 8.38 6.36 15.89
C ARG A 104 8.78 5.11 15.11
N TYR A 105 8.78 3.94 15.74
CA TYR A 105 9.09 2.68 15.07
C TYR A 105 8.09 2.36 13.96
N VAL A 106 6.78 2.30 14.26
CA VAL A 106 5.78 1.86 13.29
C VAL A 106 5.63 2.84 12.12
N LEU A 107 5.74 4.14 12.38
CA LEU A 107 5.72 5.17 11.32
C LEU A 107 6.96 5.05 10.41
N ARG A 108 8.14 4.89 11.00
CA ARG A 108 9.39 4.68 10.25
C ARG A 108 9.34 3.39 9.44
N ALA A 109 8.90 2.29 10.04
CA ALA A 109 8.76 1.00 9.37
C ALA A 109 7.80 1.11 8.18
N ARG A 110 6.63 1.72 8.39
CA ARG A 110 5.65 1.95 7.32
C ARG A 110 6.17 2.86 6.21
N PHE A 111 6.87 3.92 6.57
CA PHE A 111 7.51 4.81 5.59
C PHE A 111 8.48 4.05 4.69
N PHE A 112 9.38 3.23 5.26
CA PHE A 112 10.32 2.44 4.45
C PHE A 112 9.63 1.35 3.62
N GLU A 113 8.58 0.70 4.16
CA GLU A 113 7.76 -0.22 3.36
C GLU A 113 7.13 0.49 2.15
N LEU A 114 6.56 1.68 2.35
CA LEU A 114 5.95 2.47 1.28
C LEU A 114 6.98 2.91 0.24
N VAL A 115 8.13 3.45 0.69
CA VAL A 115 9.20 3.92 -0.21
C VAL A 115 9.75 2.79 -1.08
N ARG A 116 9.86 1.58 -0.51
CA ARG A 116 10.32 0.39 -1.23
C ARG A 116 9.21 -0.28 -2.04
N SER A 117 7.95 0.09 -1.81
CA SER A 117 6.82 -0.56 -2.46
C SER A 117 6.72 -0.20 -3.94
N PRO A 118 6.32 -1.14 -4.79
CA PRO A 118 5.98 -0.84 -6.18
C PRO A 118 4.86 0.20 -6.31
N PHE A 119 3.98 0.30 -5.31
CA PHE A 119 2.88 1.26 -5.29
C PHE A 119 3.37 2.71 -5.28
N LEU A 120 4.35 3.06 -4.43
CA LEU A 120 4.87 4.43 -4.41
C LEU A 120 5.61 4.78 -5.71
N LYS A 121 6.40 3.84 -6.23
CA LYS A 121 7.07 4.01 -7.54
C LYS A 121 6.04 4.23 -8.65
N TYR A 122 4.96 3.47 -8.65
CA TYR A 122 3.84 3.61 -9.57
C TYR A 122 3.18 5.00 -9.44
N ALA A 123 2.92 5.47 -8.22
CA ALA A 123 2.32 6.78 -7.99
C ALA A 123 3.22 7.94 -8.45
N ILE A 124 4.53 7.84 -8.21
CA ILE A 124 5.52 8.82 -8.71
C ILE A 124 5.55 8.81 -10.24
N THR A 125 5.56 7.64 -10.85
CA THR A 125 5.53 7.50 -12.31
C THR A 125 4.30 8.19 -12.90
N GLY A 126 3.13 7.97 -12.29
CA GLY A 126 1.87 8.61 -12.71
C GLY A 126 1.90 10.13 -12.57
N PHE A 127 2.48 10.65 -11.47
CA PHE A 127 2.64 12.08 -11.28
C PHE A 127 3.56 12.71 -12.35
N VAL A 128 4.69 12.08 -12.66
CA VAL A 128 5.59 12.55 -13.72
C VAL A 128 4.88 12.49 -15.08
N GLY A 129 4.10 11.45 -15.35
CA GLY A 129 3.27 11.36 -16.54
C GLY A 129 2.27 12.51 -16.67
N TYR A 130 1.64 12.91 -15.57
CA TYR A 130 0.77 14.10 -15.54
C TYR A 130 1.54 15.38 -15.92
N VAL A 131 2.74 15.57 -15.38
CA VAL A 131 3.59 16.73 -15.72
C VAL A 131 3.96 16.72 -17.21
N ILE A 132 4.34 15.55 -17.75
CA ILE A 132 4.65 15.38 -19.18
C ILE A 132 3.43 15.78 -20.04
N ASN A 133 2.23 15.31 -19.69
CA ASN A 133 1.01 15.67 -20.41
C ASN A 133 0.76 17.18 -20.38
N ALA A 134 0.84 17.80 -19.20
CA ALA A 134 0.59 19.24 -19.05
C ALA A 134 1.60 20.10 -19.84
N VAL A 135 2.88 19.74 -19.78
CA VAL A 135 3.94 20.45 -20.51
C VAL A 135 3.78 20.25 -22.03
N ALA A 136 3.53 19.03 -22.47
CA ALA A 136 3.32 18.74 -23.91
C ALA A 136 2.09 19.48 -24.46
N LEU A 137 0.96 19.45 -23.73
CA LEU A 137 -0.24 20.21 -24.08
C LEU A 137 0.10 21.69 -24.31
N GLU A 138 0.81 22.32 -23.37
CA GLU A 138 1.13 23.75 -23.48
C GLU A 138 2.08 24.04 -24.65
N ILE A 139 3.11 23.21 -24.84
CA ILE A 139 4.04 23.35 -25.95
C ILE A 139 3.31 23.27 -27.31
N PHE A 140 2.52 22.22 -27.51
CA PHE A 140 1.82 22.01 -28.78
C PHE A 140 0.73 23.06 -29.02
N PHE A 141 0.02 23.47 -27.97
CA PHE A 141 -0.96 24.56 -28.06
C PHE A 141 -0.30 25.89 -28.47
N ARG A 142 0.82 26.26 -27.86
CA ARG A 142 1.55 27.50 -28.24
C ARG A 142 2.13 27.46 -29.63
N ASN A 143 2.36 26.27 -30.21
CA ASN A 143 2.79 26.10 -31.56
C ASN A 143 1.61 26.01 -32.57
N GLY A 144 0.41 26.41 -32.15
CA GLY A 144 -0.74 26.58 -33.04
C GLY A 144 -1.61 25.34 -33.20
N LEU A 145 -1.40 24.24 -32.45
CA LEU A 145 -2.29 23.09 -32.51
C LEU A 145 -3.58 23.39 -31.73
N HIS A 146 -4.70 22.84 -32.25
CA HIS A 146 -5.95 22.90 -31.54
C HIS A 146 -5.83 22.23 -30.17
N PRO A 147 -6.39 22.79 -29.05
CA PRO A 147 -6.22 22.28 -27.71
C PRO A 147 -6.54 20.78 -27.53
N ALA A 148 -7.57 20.29 -28.25
CA ALA A 148 -7.93 18.87 -28.18
C ALA A 148 -6.84 17.97 -28.81
N ILE A 149 -6.20 18.38 -29.88
CA ILE A 149 -5.11 17.64 -30.54
C ILE A 149 -3.85 17.68 -29.65
N ALA A 150 -3.51 18.88 -29.17
CA ALA A 150 -2.38 19.06 -28.26
C ALA A 150 -2.54 18.21 -26.97
N GLY A 151 -3.74 18.16 -26.41
CA GLY A 151 -4.07 17.34 -25.25
C GLY A 151 -3.97 15.83 -25.54
N ALA A 152 -4.45 15.39 -26.71
CA ALA A 152 -4.36 13.99 -27.12
C ALA A 152 -2.90 13.54 -27.28
N ILE A 153 -2.04 14.36 -27.90
CA ILE A 153 -0.60 14.09 -28.04
C ILE A 153 0.07 14.04 -26.66
N GLY A 154 -0.24 15.00 -25.79
CA GLY A 154 0.30 15.03 -24.43
C GLY A 154 -0.11 13.80 -23.60
N ALA A 155 -1.36 13.37 -23.72
CA ALA A 155 -1.85 12.17 -23.05
C ALA A 155 -1.12 10.90 -23.54
N GLU A 156 -0.91 10.77 -24.85
CA GLU A 156 -0.20 9.61 -25.41
C GLU A 156 1.26 9.57 -24.95
N LEU A 157 1.95 10.71 -24.95
CA LEU A 157 3.32 10.80 -24.40
C LEU A 157 3.38 10.40 -22.91
N ALA A 158 2.41 10.82 -22.12
CA ALA A 158 2.29 10.43 -20.72
C ALA A 158 2.03 8.92 -20.55
N ILE A 159 1.20 8.33 -21.40
CA ILE A 159 0.91 6.89 -21.39
C ILE A 159 2.16 6.08 -21.75
N ILE A 160 2.89 6.48 -22.78
CA ILE A 160 4.16 5.85 -23.17
C ILE A 160 5.16 5.91 -22.02
N TRP A 161 5.33 7.09 -21.41
CA TRP A 161 6.16 7.26 -20.21
C TRP A 161 5.74 6.34 -19.08
N ASN A 162 4.45 6.35 -18.74
CA ASN A 162 3.91 5.56 -17.65
C ASN A 162 4.11 4.06 -17.87
N PHE A 163 3.87 3.58 -19.07
CA PHE A 163 4.10 2.18 -19.42
C PHE A 163 5.58 1.80 -19.29
N ALA A 164 6.47 2.60 -19.87
CA ALA A 164 7.91 2.36 -19.81
C ALA A 164 8.43 2.36 -18.38
N MET A 165 8.15 3.43 -17.63
CA MET A 165 8.66 3.55 -16.25
C MET A 165 8.05 2.54 -15.29
N ASN A 166 6.78 2.20 -15.46
CA ASN A 166 6.19 1.12 -14.69
C ASN A 166 6.87 -0.23 -14.99
N ASN A 167 7.19 -0.51 -16.25
CA ASN A 167 7.88 -1.74 -16.64
C ASN A 167 9.32 -1.81 -16.12
N PHE A 168 10.07 -0.71 -16.23
CA PHE A 168 11.49 -0.70 -15.88
C PHE A 168 11.78 -0.43 -14.40
N TRP A 169 10.90 0.30 -13.71
CA TRP A 169 11.15 0.76 -12.35
C TRP A 169 10.13 0.24 -11.33
N ALA A 170 8.82 0.52 -11.49
CA ALA A 170 7.84 0.15 -10.48
C ALA A 170 7.64 -1.36 -10.37
N PHE A 171 7.56 -2.04 -11.50
CA PHE A 171 7.38 -3.50 -11.59
C PHE A 171 8.62 -4.22 -12.14
N SER A 172 9.82 -3.71 -11.86
CA SER A 172 11.10 -4.23 -12.41
C SER A 172 11.32 -5.72 -12.15
N GLN A 173 10.81 -6.27 -11.06
CA GLN A 173 10.86 -7.70 -10.75
C GLN A 173 9.98 -8.56 -11.67
N TYR A 174 8.99 -7.95 -12.32
CA TYR A 174 8.03 -8.57 -13.25
C TYR A 174 8.15 -7.98 -14.65
N LYS A 175 9.32 -7.41 -14.95
CA LYS A 175 9.59 -6.70 -16.20
C LYS A 175 9.29 -7.56 -17.42
N ILE A 176 8.55 -6.98 -18.36
CA ILE A 176 8.29 -7.57 -19.67
C ILE A 176 9.50 -7.26 -20.55
N THR A 177 10.27 -8.29 -20.92
CA THR A 177 11.50 -8.14 -21.72
C THR A 177 11.32 -8.48 -23.20
N ASN A 178 10.36 -9.32 -23.53
CA ASN A 178 10.09 -9.74 -24.90
C ASN A 178 9.40 -8.58 -25.67
N PRO A 179 9.99 -8.08 -26.78
CA PRO A 179 9.44 -6.95 -27.54
C PRO A 179 8.01 -7.16 -28.03
N LEU A 180 7.70 -8.38 -28.51
CA LEU A 180 6.35 -8.71 -28.97
C LEU A 180 5.34 -8.63 -27.82
N LYS A 181 5.70 -9.13 -26.64
CA LYS A 181 4.84 -9.00 -25.45
C LYS A 181 4.68 -7.55 -25.02
N VAL A 182 5.71 -6.72 -25.12
CA VAL A 182 5.62 -5.28 -24.86
C VAL A 182 4.59 -4.64 -25.79
N LEU A 183 4.68 -4.93 -27.10
CA LEU A 183 3.76 -4.41 -28.11
C LEU A 183 2.30 -4.84 -27.86
N LEU A 184 2.08 -6.10 -27.48
CA LEU A 184 0.74 -6.60 -27.17
C LEU A 184 0.19 -6.08 -25.82
N LYS A 185 1.06 -5.77 -24.86
CA LYS A 185 0.66 -5.26 -23.55
C LYS A 185 0.39 -3.77 -23.53
N PHE A 186 0.97 -3.01 -24.43
CA PHE A 186 0.76 -1.57 -24.51
C PHE A 186 -0.70 -1.18 -24.80
N PRO A 187 -1.42 -1.76 -25.78
CA PRO A 187 -2.85 -1.52 -25.96
C PRO A 187 -3.70 -1.93 -24.74
N GLN A 188 -3.36 -3.02 -24.06
CA GLN A 188 -4.04 -3.42 -22.82
C GLN A 188 -3.83 -2.39 -21.71
N PHE A 189 -2.64 -1.79 -21.63
CA PHE A 189 -2.35 -0.71 -20.70
C PHE A 189 -3.20 0.52 -20.98
N ASN A 190 -3.34 0.90 -22.27
CA ASN A 190 -4.23 1.99 -22.72
C ASN A 190 -5.71 1.71 -22.37
N LEU A 191 -6.18 0.46 -22.51
CA LEU A 191 -7.54 0.10 -22.15
C LEU A 191 -7.83 0.33 -20.67
N VAL A 192 -6.89 0.01 -19.80
CA VAL A 192 -7.00 0.33 -18.36
C VAL A 192 -7.03 1.84 -18.13
N ALA A 193 -6.24 2.62 -18.87
CA ALA A 193 -6.27 4.08 -18.79
C ALA A 193 -7.64 4.66 -19.19
N LEU A 194 -8.28 4.11 -20.24
CA LEU A 194 -9.65 4.47 -20.61
C LEU A 194 -10.66 4.19 -19.50
N GLY A 195 -10.54 3.05 -18.81
CA GLY A 195 -11.37 2.76 -17.63
C GLY A 195 -11.19 3.81 -16.52
N SER A 196 -10.00 4.33 -16.34
CA SER A 196 -9.75 5.44 -15.40
C SER A 196 -10.49 6.72 -15.79
N LEU A 197 -10.57 7.04 -17.08
CA LEU A 197 -11.34 8.20 -17.57
C LEU A 197 -12.84 8.05 -17.28
N VAL A 198 -13.39 6.85 -17.46
CA VAL A 198 -14.80 6.57 -17.14
C VAL A 198 -15.05 6.80 -15.64
N ILE A 199 -14.16 6.32 -14.78
CA ILE A 199 -14.25 6.52 -13.33
C ILE A 199 -14.23 8.03 -12.98
N ILE A 200 -13.27 8.78 -13.52
CA ILE A 200 -13.16 10.22 -13.27
C ILE A 200 -14.43 10.93 -13.70
N SER A 201 -14.90 10.69 -14.93
CA SER A 201 -16.08 11.33 -15.46
C SER A 201 -17.34 11.04 -14.64
N THR A 202 -17.49 9.78 -14.21
CA THR A 202 -18.64 9.37 -13.38
C THR A 202 -18.60 10.04 -12.00
N VAL A 203 -17.46 10.01 -11.31
CA VAL A 203 -17.33 10.61 -9.97
C VAL A 203 -17.53 12.13 -10.02
N LEU A 204 -16.98 12.79 -11.06
CA LEU A 204 -17.18 14.23 -11.27
C LEU A 204 -18.65 14.55 -11.56
N ALA A 205 -19.28 13.81 -12.49
CA ALA A 205 -20.69 14.04 -12.84
C ALA A 205 -21.59 13.89 -11.62
N VAL A 206 -21.45 12.81 -10.86
CA VAL A 206 -22.22 12.57 -9.63
C VAL A 206 -21.92 13.65 -8.58
N GLY A 207 -20.65 13.94 -8.33
CA GLY A 207 -20.28 14.92 -7.32
C GLY A 207 -20.76 16.33 -7.63
N THR A 208 -20.62 16.80 -8.87
CA THR A 208 -21.08 18.13 -9.27
C THR A 208 -22.60 18.23 -9.36
N HIS A 209 -23.29 17.11 -9.66
CA HIS A 209 -24.76 17.07 -9.65
C HIS A 209 -25.32 17.34 -8.23
N PHE A 210 -24.78 16.70 -7.20
CA PHE A 210 -25.30 16.83 -5.84
C PHE A 210 -24.74 18.04 -5.07
N PHE A 211 -23.51 18.46 -5.35
CA PHE A 211 -22.78 19.48 -4.56
C PHE A 211 -22.44 20.75 -5.38
N GLY A 212 -22.90 20.82 -6.62
CA GLY A 212 -22.67 21.96 -7.51
C GLY A 212 -21.27 22.01 -8.14
N ASN A 213 -21.12 22.80 -9.19
CA ASN A 213 -19.89 22.89 -10.00
C ASN A 213 -18.65 23.37 -9.22
N SER A 214 -18.84 24.07 -8.11
CA SER A 214 -17.73 24.53 -7.24
C SER A 214 -16.97 23.38 -6.59
N SER A 215 -17.62 22.22 -6.42
CA SER A 215 -17.03 21.03 -5.79
C SER A 215 -16.16 20.19 -6.72
N ARG A 216 -16.08 20.51 -8.02
CA ARG A 216 -15.38 19.71 -9.04
C ARG A 216 -13.94 19.31 -8.68
N GLN A 217 -13.17 20.22 -8.06
CA GLN A 217 -11.78 19.92 -7.68
C GLN A 217 -11.70 18.89 -6.55
N ILE A 218 -12.63 18.97 -5.58
CA ILE A 218 -12.70 18.02 -4.48
C ILE A 218 -13.04 16.62 -5.03
N PHE A 219 -14.04 16.52 -5.90
CA PHE A 219 -14.41 15.25 -6.51
C PHE A 219 -13.36 14.70 -7.48
N LEU A 220 -12.57 15.56 -8.13
CA LEU A 220 -11.41 15.13 -8.90
C LEU A 220 -10.36 14.45 -8.01
N VAL A 221 -10.03 15.06 -6.86
CA VAL A 221 -9.09 14.48 -5.90
C VAL A 221 -9.63 13.15 -5.33
N ILE A 222 -10.92 13.09 -5.03
CA ILE A 222 -11.59 11.86 -4.57
C ILE A 222 -11.54 10.79 -5.68
N ALA A 223 -11.88 11.14 -6.92
CA ALA A 223 -11.81 10.21 -8.05
C ALA A 223 -10.41 9.63 -8.22
N LEU A 224 -9.40 10.46 -8.23
CA LEU A 224 -8.01 10.03 -8.39
C LEU A 224 -7.52 9.19 -7.21
N GLY A 225 -7.68 9.68 -5.98
CA GLY A 225 -7.13 9.05 -4.78
C GLY A 225 -7.82 7.75 -4.38
N LEU A 226 -9.17 7.75 -4.36
CA LEU A 226 -9.93 6.62 -3.84
C LEU A 226 -10.33 5.58 -4.90
N PHE A 227 -10.43 5.97 -6.17
CA PHE A 227 -10.92 5.07 -7.22
C PHE A 227 -9.88 4.78 -8.31
N VAL A 228 -9.32 5.80 -8.96
CA VAL A 228 -8.44 5.60 -10.12
C VAL A 228 -7.12 4.94 -9.75
N ILE A 229 -6.43 5.43 -8.71
CA ILE A 229 -5.16 4.85 -8.30
C ILE A 229 -5.32 3.38 -7.85
N PRO A 230 -6.27 3.01 -6.98
CA PRO A 230 -6.50 1.61 -6.62
C PRO A 230 -6.94 0.75 -7.81
N TYR A 231 -7.84 1.25 -8.65
CA TYR A 231 -8.30 0.54 -9.84
C TYR A 231 -7.14 0.24 -10.80
N SER A 232 -6.44 1.26 -11.28
CA SER A 232 -5.39 1.10 -12.27
C SER A 232 -4.20 0.29 -11.72
N TYR A 233 -3.81 0.52 -10.47
CA TYR A 233 -2.78 -0.30 -9.82
C TYR A 233 -3.18 -1.78 -9.76
N THR A 234 -4.42 -2.08 -9.41
CA THR A 234 -4.95 -3.45 -9.36
C THR A 234 -4.98 -4.08 -10.75
N MET A 235 -5.55 -3.40 -11.74
CA MET A 235 -5.65 -3.89 -13.11
C MET A 235 -4.27 -4.15 -13.72
N TYR A 236 -3.31 -3.26 -13.49
CA TYR A 236 -1.95 -3.44 -13.96
C TYR A 236 -1.26 -4.64 -13.31
N ASN A 237 -1.42 -4.87 -12.01
CA ASN A 237 -0.86 -6.02 -11.31
C ASN A 237 -1.47 -7.35 -11.78
N ILE A 238 -2.74 -7.38 -12.17
CA ILE A 238 -3.43 -8.59 -12.63
C ILE A 238 -3.16 -8.85 -14.11
N PHE A 239 -3.43 -7.86 -14.99
CA PHE A 239 -3.50 -8.09 -16.43
C PHE A 239 -2.21 -7.81 -17.18
N ILE A 240 -1.42 -6.80 -16.74
CA ILE A 240 -0.21 -6.39 -17.46
C ILE A 240 1.00 -7.17 -16.94
N TRP A 241 1.35 -6.97 -15.66
CA TRP A 241 2.54 -7.59 -15.07
C TRP A 241 2.29 -8.94 -14.40
N LYS A 242 1.03 -9.39 -14.30
CA LYS A 242 0.63 -10.71 -13.75
C LYS A 242 1.28 -11.02 -12.39
N ARG A 243 1.45 -9.99 -11.56
CA ARG A 243 2.03 -10.12 -10.22
C ARG A 243 1.06 -10.78 -9.25
N TRP A 244 -0.23 -10.50 -9.40
CA TRP A 244 -1.30 -11.07 -8.59
C TRP A 244 -2.03 -12.14 -9.39
N HIS A 245 -2.08 -13.36 -8.85
CA HIS A 245 -2.81 -14.47 -9.43
C HIS A 245 -4.23 -14.47 -8.85
N VAL A 246 -5.20 -14.27 -9.70
CA VAL A 246 -6.61 -14.42 -9.33
C VAL A 246 -7.00 -15.86 -9.72
N SER A 247 -7.20 -16.72 -8.72
CA SER A 247 -7.46 -18.15 -8.90
C SER A 247 -8.68 -18.47 -9.79
N TYR A 248 -9.62 -17.55 -9.90
CA TYR A 248 -10.77 -17.68 -10.81
C TYR A 248 -10.39 -17.49 -12.28
N LEU A 249 -9.45 -16.60 -12.58
CA LEU A 249 -8.99 -16.36 -13.96
C LEU A 249 -8.09 -17.48 -14.48
N SER A 250 -7.36 -18.20 -13.63
CA SER A 250 -6.58 -19.37 -14.03
C SER A 250 -7.48 -20.52 -14.46
N LYS A 251 -8.61 -20.74 -13.78
CA LYS A 251 -9.60 -21.75 -14.17
C LYS A 251 -10.28 -21.46 -15.51
N LEU A 252 -10.52 -20.19 -15.85
CA LEU A 252 -11.10 -19.84 -17.15
C LEU A 252 -10.11 -20.06 -18.31
N GLN A 253 -8.80 -19.91 -18.07
CA GLN A 253 -7.78 -20.18 -19.10
C GLN A 253 -7.58 -21.68 -19.35
N GLU A 254 -7.79 -22.53 -18.34
CA GLU A 254 -7.76 -24.00 -18.49
C GLU A 254 -9.01 -24.57 -19.21
N THR A 255 -10.12 -23.80 -19.23
CA THR A 255 -11.39 -24.24 -19.87
C THR A 255 -11.49 -23.79 -21.33
N VAL A 256 -10.64 -22.89 -21.80
CA VAL A 256 -10.68 -22.29 -23.16
C VAL A 256 -9.45 -22.69 -23.99
N GLY A 257 -8.49 -23.41 -23.44
CA GLY A 257 -7.33 -23.98 -24.13
C GLY A 257 -7.40 -25.49 -24.21
#